data_cd85ebd0a572d274ec9bb9bf014c39cc
#
_entry.id   cd85ebd0a572d274ec9bb9bf014c39cc
#
_cell.length_a   1.000
_cell.length_b   1.000
_cell.length_c   1.000
_cell.angle_alpha   90.00
_cell.angle_beta   90.00
_cell.angle_gamma   90.00
#
_symmetry.space_group_name_H-M   'P 1'
#
loop_
_entity.id
_entity.type
_entity.pdbx_description
1 polymer ?
#
loop_
_entity_poly.entity_id
_entity_poly.type
_entity_poly.pdbx_seq_one_letter_code
_entity_poly.pdbx_strand_id
1 'polypeptide(L)'
;MKFSKLFIGASVFAALMSVQTAEAQTGQPYIHDPSTLAECDGKFYTFGTGQGGLISEDGWSWKGGAVRPGGGAAPDVIKLGDRYLVSYGATGGGLGGGHNGRILTMWNKTLDPNSPDFKYTEAIEVAASDGQEDNDAIDPGIMLDPNTGRLWVSYGTYFGFIRLIELDPATGKRVEGNVAKDIAIDCEATDLIYRDGWYYLLGTHGTCCDGVNSTYNIVVGRSRNVEG
;
A
#
# COMPACT_ATOMS: atom_id res chain seq x y z
N MET A 1 17.53 76.40 18.79
CA MET A 1 17.59 74.94 18.75
C MET A 1 16.21 74.40 18.33
N LYS A 2 16.13 73.84 17.10
CA LYS A 2 14.86 73.26 16.59
C LYS A 2 14.95 71.75 16.76
N PHE A 3 14.06 71.17 17.53
CA PHE A 3 13.94 69.70 17.65
C PHE A 3 13.02 69.17 16.53
N SER A 4 13.61 68.38 15.65
CA SER A 4 12.87 67.67 14.62
C SER A 4 12.35 66.34 15.20
N LYS A 5 11.02 66.16 15.20
CA LYS A 5 10.39 64.91 15.61
C LYS A 5 10.41 63.93 14.44
N LEU A 6 11.12 62.82 14.61
CA LEU A 6 11.14 61.71 13.67
C LEU A 6 9.92 60.83 13.97
N PHE A 7 8.98 60.77 13.04
CA PHE A 7 7.87 59.79 13.10
C PHE A 7 8.35 58.49 12.46
N ILE A 8 8.52 57.44 13.28
CA ILE A 8 8.73 56.09 12.80
C ILE A 8 7.32 55.47 12.60
N GLY A 9 6.95 55.34 11.33
CA GLY A 9 5.74 54.62 10.95
C GLY A 9 6.00 53.11 11.05
N ALA A 10 5.35 52.45 12.02
CA ALA A 10 5.31 50.99 12.09
C ALA A 10 4.27 50.48 11.10
N SER A 11 4.77 49.92 9.97
CA SER A 11 3.91 49.20 9.04
C SER A 11 3.65 47.81 9.60
N VAL A 12 2.45 47.59 10.10
CA VAL A 12 1.98 46.26 10.50
C VAL A 12 1.64 45.49 9.23
N PHE A 13 2.51 44.59 8.82
CA PHE A 13 2.17 43.57 7.81
C PHE A 13 1.25 42.54 8.46
N ALA A 14 -0.05 42.64 8.23
CA ALA A 14 -0.99 41.58 8.52
C ALA A 14 -0.79 40.47 7.47
N ALA A 15 -0.03 39.46 7.82
CA ALA A 15 0.00 38.21 7.05
C ALA A 15 -1.38 37.54 7.20
N LEU A 16 -2.20 37.63 6.18
CA LEU A 16 -3.40 36.79 6.02
C LEU A 16 -2.91 35.35 5.82
N MET A 17 -2.83 34.60 6.91
CA MET A 17 -2.76 33.15 6.83
C MET A 17 -4.12 32.68 6.32
N SER A 18 -4.19 32.31 5.04
CA SER A 18 -5.29 31.54 4.53
C SER A 18 -5.22 30.16 5.22
N VAL A 19 -6.07 29.95 6.19
CA VAL A 19 -6.32 28.61 6.72
C VAL A 19 -7.01 27.87 5.59
N GLN A 20 -6.24 27.09 4.83
CA GLN A 20 -6.83 26.09 3.94
C GLN A 20 -7.45 25.03 4.86
N THR A 21 -8.75 25.07 4.99
CA THR A 21 -9.50 23.96 5.58
C THR A 21 -9.31 22.78 4.65
N ALA A 22 -8.67 21.72 5.13
CA ALA A 22 -8.66 20.45 4.40
C ALA A 22 -10.12 20.01 4.27
N GLU A 23 -10.61 19.93 3.04
CA GLU A 23 -11.94 19.38 2.81
C GLU A 23 -11.89 17.87 3.09
N ALA A 24 -12.90 17.34 3.75
CA ALA A 24 -13.01 15.90 3.98
C ALA A 24 -13.34 15.19 2.66
N GLN A 25 -12.81 13.97 2.50
CA GLN A 25 -13.18 13.13 1.37
C GLN A 25 -14.70 12.95 1.32
N THR A 26 -15.25 12.92 0.12
CA THR A 26 -16.69 12.83 -0.12
C THR A 26 -17.08 11.52 -0.81
N GLY A 27 -18.37 11.25 -0.89
CA GLY A 27 -18.90 10.02 -1.47
C GLY A 27 -19.00 8.89 -0.44
N GLN A 28 -18.51 7.72 -0.80
CA GLN A 28 -18.52 6.51 0.04
C GLN A 28 -17.09 5.95 0.17
N PRO A 29 -16.19 6.64 0.88
CA PRO A 29 -14.79 6.24 0.97
C PRO A 29 -14.54 5.10 1.97
N TYR A 30 -15.49 4.18 2.09
CA TYR A 30 -15.38 3.03 3.00
C TYR A 30 -14.73 1.86 2.30
N ILE A 31 -13.57 1.47 2.79
CA ILE A 31 -12.80 0.35 2.28
C ILE A 31 -12.05 -0.29 3.45
N HIS A 32 -11.87 -1.60 3.42
CA HIS A 32 -11.07 -2.35 4.37
C HIS A 32 -9.77 -2.78 3.69
N ASP A 33 -8.65 -2.58 4.35
CA ASP A 33 -7.29 -2.84 3.84
C ASP A 33 -7.06 -2.23 2.45
N PRO A 34 -7.08 -0.88 2.32
CA PRO A 34 -6.90 -0.26 1.02
C PRO A 34 -5.49 -0.47 0.47
N SER A 35 -5.42 -0.83 -0.80
CA SER A 35 -4.17 -0.87 -1.56
C SER A 35 -3.57 0.52 -1.75
N THR A 36 -2.33 0.57 -2.21
CA THR A 36 -1.77 1.76 -2.85
C THR A 36 -2.72 2.32 -3.91
N LEU A 37 -2.72 3.64 -4.08
CA LEU A 37 -3.50 4.29 -5.13
C LEU A 37 -2.86 4.07 -6.50
N ALA A 38 -3.65 3.61 -7.46
CA ALA A 38 -3.22 3.49 -8.85
C ALA A 38 -4.01 4.43 -9.76
N GLU A 39 -3.31 5.16 -10.61
CA GLU A 39 -3.93 5.98 -11.66
C GLU A 39 -4.06 5.17 -12.94
N CYS A 40 -5.27 5.16 -13.51
CA CYS A 40 -5.58 4.52 -14.79
C CYS A 40 -6.59 5.38 -15.55
N ASP A 41 -6.22 5.78 -16.77
CA ASP A 41 -7.07 6.57 -17.69
C ASP A 41 -7.66 7.84 -17.02
N GLY A 42 -6.83 8.55 -16.25
CA GLY A 42 -7.20 9.78 -15.56
C GLY A 42 -8.12 9.59 -14.36
N LYS A 43 -8.29 8.35 -13.87
CA LYS A 43 -9.03 8.01 -12.65
C LYS A 43 -8.12 7.34 -11.65
N PHE A 44 -8.50 7.41 -10.39
CA PHE A 44 -7.81 6.78 -9.28
C PHE A 44 -8.57 5.54 -8.82
N TYR A 45 -7.82 4.48 -8.53
CA TYR A 45 -8.33 3.19 -8.09
C TYR A 45 -7.62 2.76 -6.80
N THR A 46 -8.36 2.18 -5.87
CA THR A 46 -7.82 1.44 -4.74
C THR A 46 -8.65 0.19 -4.52
N PHE A 47 -8.00 -0.91 -4.15
CA PHE A 47 -8.64 -2.20 -3.94
C PHE A 47 -8.63 -2.52 -2.44
N GLY A 48 -9.63 -3.25 -1.99
CA GLY A 48 -9.75 -3.67 -0.59
C GLY A 48 -9.86 -5.19 -0.43
N THR A 49 -9.88 -5.62 0.80
CA THR A 49 -10.20 -7.01 1.17
C THR A 49 -11.54 -7.42 0.56
N GLY A 50 -11.63 -8.64 0.06
CA GLY A 50 -12.72 -9.13 -0.77
C GLY A 50 -12.43 -8.96 -2.26
N GLN A 51 -13.41 -8.54 -3.05
CA GLN A 51 -13.27 -8.39 -4.51
C GLN A 51 -13.49 -6.96 -4.99
N GLY A 52 -13.75 -6.06 -4.05
CA GLY A 52 -14.16 -4.70 -4.35
C GLY A 52 -13.02 -3.71 -4.24
N GLY A 53 -13.39 -2.48 -4.53
CA GLY A 53 -12.53 -1.32 -4.39
C GLY A 53 -13.29 -0.05 -4.73
N LEU A 54 -12.57 1.06 -4.67
CA LEU A 54 -13.10 2.39 -4.92
C LEU A 54 -12.48 3.00 -6.17
N ILE A 55 -13.28 3.85 -6.81
CA ILE A 55 -12.88 4.65 -7.97
C ILE A 55 -13.13 6.12 -7.63
N SER A 56 -12.20 6.97 -8.05
CA SER A 56 -12.34 8.43 -7.98
C SER A 56 -11.90 9.06 -9.29
N GLU A 57 -12.56 10.14 -9.72
CA GLU A 57 -12.19 10.93 -10.89
C GLU A 57 -11.30 12.13 -10.53
N ASP A 58 -11.28 12.51 -9.25
CA ASP A 58 -10.59 13.69 -8.73
C ASP A 58 -9.61 13.39 -7.59
N GLY A 59 -9.54 12.13 -7.13
CA GLY A 59 -8.77 11.70 -5.96
C GLY A 59 -9.40 12.08 -4.62
N TRP A 60 -10.60 12.71 -4.65
CA TRP A 60 -11.27 13.25 -3.48
C TRP A 60 -12.65 12.65 -3.24
N SER A 61 -13.42 12.53 -4.31
CA SER A 61 -14.77 11.96 -4.28
C SER A 61 -14.73 10.50 -4.68
N TRP A 62 -15.12 9.61 -3.78
CA TRP A 62 -14.96 8.17 -3.96
C TRP A 62 -16.30 7.45 -4.09
N LYS A 63 -16.34 6.43 -4.94
CA LYS A 63 -17.48 5.52 -5.12
C LYS A 63 -16.97 4.08 -5.30
N GLY A 64 -17.79 3.12 -4.94
CA GLY A 64 -17.52 1.72 -5.23
C GLY A 64 -17.50 1.45 -6.74
N GLY A 65 -16.89 0.33 -7.14
CA GLY A 65 -16.91 -0.12 -8.53
C GLY A 65 -15.57 -0.61 -9.08
N ALA A 66 -14.45 -0.37 -8.36
CA ALA A 66 -13.22 -1.05 -8.73
C ALA A 66 -13.35 -2.55 -8.50
N VAL A 67 -12.81 -3.35 -9.39
CA VAL A 67 -12.93 -4.81 -9.38
C VAL A 67 -11.55 -5.43 -9.48
N ARG A 68 -11.23 -6.30 -8.55
CA ARG A 68 -10.11 -7.24 -8.65
C ARG A 68 -10.61 -8.67 -8.55
N PRO A 69 -9.91 -9.63 -9.11
CA PRO A 69 -10.30 -11.04 -9.03
C PRO A 69 -9.95 -11.63 -7.66
N GLY A 70 -10.54 -12.78 -7.41
CA GLY A 70 -10.30 -13.55 -6.19
C GLY A 70 -10.96 -12.95 -4.95
N GLY A 71 -11.21 -13.78 -4.00
CA GLY A 71 -11.40 -13.38 -2.61
C GLY A 71 -10.05 -13.03 -2.00
N GLY A 72 -9.96 -12.99 -0.68
CA GLY A 72 -8.70 -12.78 0.02
C GLY A 72 -8.53 -11.38 0.54
N ALA A 73 -7.38 -11.14 1.13
CA ALA A 73 -7.14 -10.01 2.01
C ALA A 73 -6.05 -9.07 1.49
N ALA A 74 -6.14 -7.82 1.94
CA ALA A 74 -5.11 -6.79 1.87
C ALA A 74 -4.39 -6.76 0.51
N PRO A 75 -5.08 -6.38 -0.58
CA PRO A 75 -4.45 -6.30 -1.89
C PRO A 75 -3.50 -5.12 -1.96
N ASP A 76 -2.54 -5.20 -2.88
CA ASP A 76 -1.80 -4.05 -3.33
C ASP A 76 -1.71 -3.99 -4.85
N VAL A 77 -1.40 -2.83 -5.42
CA VAL A 77 -1.37 -2.62 -6.87
C VAL A 77 -0.24 -1.68 -7.27
N ILE A 78 0.46 -2.03 -8.33
CA ILE A 78 1.48 -1.18 -8.92
C ILE A 78 1.35 -1.13 -10.45
N LYS A 79 1.60 0.06 -11.03
CA LYS A 79 1.73 0.21 -12.47
C LYS A 79 3.15 -0.10 -12.92
N LEU A 80 3.31 -1.04 -13.84
CA LEU A 80 4.58 -1.43 -14.43
C LEU A 80 4.48 -1.32 -15.96
N GLY A 81 5.10 -0.30 -16.52
CA GLY A 81 4.98 0.00 -17.95
C GLY A 81 3.54 0.36 -18.34
N ASP A 82 2.95 -0.43 -19.22
CA ASP A 82 1.61 -0.23 -19.78
C ASP A 82 0.51 -1.07 -19.10
N ARG A 83 0.82 -1.72 -17.99
CA ARG A 83 -0.10 -2.61 -17.27
C ARG A 83 0.06 -2.51 -15.76
N TYR A 84 -0.83 -3.18 -15.06
CA TYR A 84 -0.92 -3.18 -13.60
C TYR A 84 -0.69 -4.60 -13.07
N LEU A 85 0.15 -4.72 -12.03
CA LEU A 85 0.28 -5.91 -11.23
C LEU A 85 -0.51 -5.72 -9.95
N VAL A 86 -1.46 -6.61 -9.69
CA VAL A 86 -2.22 -6.66 -8.44
C VAL A 86 -1.73 -7.85 -7.65
N SER A 87 -1.43 -7.66 -6.37
CA SER A 87 -1.09 -8.70 -5.41
C SER A 87 -2.15 -8.78 -4.30
N TYR A 88 -2.39 -9.96 -3.75
CA TYR A 88 -3.31 -10.15 -2.62
C TYR A 88 -3.01 -11.44 -1.86
N GLY A 89 -3.37 -11.46 -0.59
CA GLY A 89 -3.38 -12.67 0.22
C GLY A 89 -4.58 -13.54 -0.12
N ALA A 90 -4.36 -14.83 -0.41
CA ALA A 90 -5.41 -15.80 -0.66
C ALA A 90 -5.30 -16.92 0.35
N THR A 91 -6.39 -17.32 0.94
CA THR A 91 -6.44 -18.28 2.07
C THR A 91 -5.52 -17.84 3.21
N GLY A 92 -5.66 -17.96 4.29
CA GLY A 92 -4.91 -17.58 5.46
C GLY A 92 -5.75 -17.83 6.66
N GLY A 93 -5.20 -17.71 7.80
CA GLY A 93 -5.90 -18.05 9.00
C GLY A 93 -6.89 -17.02 9.50
N GLY A 94 -7.04 -15.91 8.86
CA GLY A 94 -7.80 -14.79 9.40
C GLY A 94 -7.28 -14.35 10.77
N LEU A 95 -8.15 -13.70 11.54
CA LEU A 95 -7.79 -13.16 12.88
C LEU A 95 -7.35 -14.22 13.91
N GLY A 96 -7.62 -15.49 13.66
CA GLY A 96 -7.23 -16.60 14.54
C GLY A 96 -5.81 -17.11 14.33
N GLY A 97 -5.10 -16.56 13.36
CA GLY A 97 -3.84 -17.10 12.88
C GLY A 97 -4.05 -18.42 12.14
N GLY A 98 -3.40 -18.58 11.09
CA GLY A 98 -3.29 -19.82 10.34
C GLY A 98 -2.11 -19.62 9.45
N HIS A 99 -1.31 -20.61 9.31
CA HIS A 99 -0.06 -20.52 8.59
C HIS A 99 -0.19 -21.12 7.18
N ASN A 100 -1.39 -20.96 6.54
CA ASN A 100 -1.70 -21.51 5.22
C ASN A 100 -2.02 -20.44 4.19
N GLY A 101 -1.46 -19.25 4.38
CA GLY A 101 -1.61 -18.13 3.45
C GLY A 101 -0.84 -18.32 2.16
N ARG A 102 -1.26 -17.58 1.15
CA ARG A 102 -0.60 -17.51 -0.17
C ARG A 102 -0.64 -16.10 -0.68
N ILE A 103 0.46 -15.62 -1.23
CA ILE A 103 0.50 -14.39 -1.99
C ILE A 103 0.36 -14.71 -3.47
N LEU A 104 -0.65 -14.15 -4.09
CA LEU A 104 -0.92 -14.28 -5.50
C LEU A 104 -0.72 -12.95 -6.21
N THR A 105 -0.26 -13.00 -7.45
CA THR A 105 -0.17 -11.84 -8.34
C THR A 105 -0.95 -12.08 -9.63
N MET A 106 -1.52 -11.02 -10.20
CA MET A 106 -2.24 -11.06 -11.47
C MET A 106 -2.02 -9.76 -12.23
N TRP A 107 -1.99 -9.85 -13.55
CA TRP A 107 -1.86 -8.69 -14.43
C TRP A 107 -3.18 -8.25 -15.01
N ASN A 108 -3.32 -6.94 -15.25
CA ASN A 108 -4.35 -6.37 -16.10
C ASN A 108 -3.77 -5.18 -16.89
N LYS A 109 -4.28 -4.95 -18.08
CA LYS A 109 -3.89 -3.78 -18.89
C LYS A 109 -4.55 -2.50 -18.43
N THR A 110 -5.71 -2.60 -17.81
CA THR A 110 -6.49 -1.47 -17.34
C THR A 110 -7.15 -1.80 -16.00
N LEU A 111 -7.46 -0.78 -15.21
CA LEU A 111 -8.23 -0.94 -13.98
C LEU A 111 -9.70 -0.52 -14.17
N ASP A 112 -10.08 0.01 -15.35
CA ASP A 112 -11.47 0.35 -15.65
C ASP A 112 -12.28 -0.92 -15.99
N PRO A 113 -13.22 -1.34 -15.14
CA PRO A 113 -14.03 -2.53 -15.37
C PRO A 113 -14.97 -2.41 -16.58
N ASN A 114 -15.16 -1.21 -17.12
CA ASN A 114 -15.96 -0.98 -18.33
C ASN A 114 -15.14 -1.02 -19.63
N SER A 115 -13.82 -1.12 -19.52
CA SER A 115 -12.94 -1.22 -20.68
C SER A 115 -13.05 -2.61 -21.34
N PRO A 116 -13.06 -2.72 -22.67
CA PRO A 116 -13.00 -4.00 -23.36
C PRO A 116 -11.70 -4.78 -23.08
N ASP A 117 -10.65 -4.08 -22.66
CA ASP A 117 -9.35 -4.68 -22.29
C ASP A 117 -9.27 -5.11 -20.83
N PHE A 118 -10.36 -4.93 -20.06
CA PHE A 118 -10.40 -5.32 -18.65
C PHE A 118 -10.43 -6.84 -18.51
N LYS A 119 -9.27 -7.41 -18.30
CA LYS A 119 -9.12 -8.85 -18.10
C LYS A 119 -7.88 -9.16 -17.28
N TYR A 120 -8.08 -9.75 -16.13
CA TYR A 120 -6.97 -10.28 -15.35
C TYR A 120 -6.41 -11.58 -15.94
N THR A 121 -5.11 -11.76 -15.82
CA THR A 121 -4.44 -13.04 -16.13
C THR A 121 -4.80 -14.12 -15.10
N GLU A 122 -4.36 -15.34 -15.36
CA GLU A 122 -4.33 -16.37 -14.33
C GLU A 122 -3.46 -15.92 -13.15
N ALA A 123 -3.84 -16.37 -11.95
CA ALA A 123 -3.11 -16.07 -10.72
C ALA A 123 -1.75 -16.80 -10.70
N ILE A 124 -0.74 -16.08 -10.23
CA ILE A 124 0.62 -16.60 -10.04
C ILE A 124 0.89 -16.63 -8.54
N GLU A 125 1.17 -17.79 -7.97
CA GLU A 125 1.63 -17.91 -6.60
C GLU A 125 3.10 -17.49 -6.51
N VAL A 126 3.41 -16.54 -5.63
CA VAL A 126 4.76 -16.00 -5.44
C VAL A 126 5.30 -16.28 -4.03
N ALA A 127 4.44 -16.52 -3.07
CA ALA A 127 4.80 -16.97 -1.73
C ALA A 127 3.67 -17.82 -1.13
N ALA A 128 4.03 -18.72 -0.22
CA ALA A 128 3.09 -19.49 0.57
C ALA A 128 3.68 -19.77 1.95
N SER A 129 2.83 -19.90 2.95
CA SER A 129 3.14 -20.51 4.24
C SER A 129 2.54 -21.92 4.28
N ASP A 130 3.18 -22.85 4.99
CA ASP A 130 2.86 -24.27 4.93
C ASP A 130 2.17 -24.84 6.16
N GLY A 131 1.76 -23.97 7.08
CA GLY A 131 1.13 -24.35 8.35
C GLY A 131 2.09 -24.84 9.42
N GLN A 132 3.38 -24.91 9.13
CA GLN A 132 4.44 -25.31 10.05
C GLN A 132 5.33 -24.16 10.45
N GLU A 133 5.31 -23.07 9.70
CA GLU A 133 6.11 -21.88 9.94
C GLU A 133 5.43 -20.94 10.94
N ASP A 134 6.23 -20.22 11.73
CA ASP A 134 5.77 -19.08 12.55
C ASP A 134 5.54 -17.85 11.67
N ASN A 135 4.82 -18.01 10.57
CA ASN A 135 4.52 -16.95 9.62
C ASN A 135 3.26 -17.25 8.82
N ASP A 136 2.60 -16.20 8.32
CA ASP A 136 1.52 -16.32 7.36
C ASP A 136 1.83 -15.48 6.11
N ALA A 137 1.53 -16.02 4.94
CA ALA A 137 1.69 -15.32 3.68
C ALA A 137 0.42 -14.49 3.40
N ILE A 138 0.37 -13.32 4.00
CA ILE A 138 -0.75 -12.36 3.95
C ILE A 138 -0.21 -10.93 3.81
N ASP A 139 -1.07 -9.98 3.50
CA ASP A 139 -0.82 -8.53 3.48
C ASP A 139 0.38 -8.14 2.59
N PRO A 140 0.35 -8.44 1.29
CA PRO A 140 1.45 -8.07 0.41
C PRO A 140 1.49 -6.57 0.13
N GLY A 141 2.67 -5.95 0.28
CA GLY A 141 2.99 -4.61 -0.22
C GLY A 141 4.03 -4.67 -1.33
N ILE A 142 3.80 -3.97 -2.44
CA ILE A 142 4.65 -4.03 -3.64
C ILE A 142 5.44 -2.74 -3.82
N MET A 143 6.74 -2.85 -4.01
CA MET A 143 7.60 -1.70 -4.32
C MET A 143 8.49 -1.98 -5.53
N LEU A 144 8.43 -1.11 -6.55
CA LEU A 144 9.48 -1.03 -7.55
C LEU A 144 10.58 -0.12 -7.02
N ASP A 145 11.75 -0.68 -6.77
CA ASP A 145 12.90 0.08 -6.29
C ASP A 145 13.39 1.05 -7.38
N PRO A 146 13.31 2.35 -7.19
CA PRO A 146 13.70 3.33 -8.19
C PRO A 146 15.21 3.38 -8.47
N ASN A 147 16.04 2.81 -7.58
CA ASN A 147 17.49 2.79 -7.76
C ASN A 147 17.96 1.62 -8.60
N THR A 148 17.31 0.48 -8.45
CA THR A 148 17.78 -0.79 -9.04
C THR A 148 16.84 -1.34 -10.11
N GLY A 149 15.59 -0.87 -10.14
CA GLY A 149 14.54 -1.44 -11.00
C GLY A 149 14.05 -2.82 -10.55
N ARG A 150 14.50 -3.29 -9.37
CA ARG A 150 14.03 -4.56 -8.79
C ARG A 150 12.63 -4.38 -8.21
N LEU A 151 11.81 -5.40 -8.35
CA LEU A 151 10.45 -5.42 -7.83
C LEU A 151 10.43 -6.25 -6.56
N TRP A 152 10.00 -5.63 -5.48
CA TRP A 152 9.95 -6.24 -4.16
C TRP A 152 8.52 -6.43 -3.68
N VAL A 153 8.29 -7.50 -2.92
CA VAL A 153 7.05 -7.71 -2.16
C VAL A 153 7.41 -8.01 -0.72
N SER A 154 6.90 -7.18 0.19
CA SER A 154 6.87 -7.48 1.61
C SER A 154 5.55 -8.17 1.95
N TYR A 155 5.55 -9.12 2.88
CA TYR A 155 4.34 -9.80 3.35
C TYR A 155 4.57 -10.42 4.73
N GLY A 156 3.51 -10.68 5.46
CA GLY A 156 3.58 -11.33 6.76
C GLY A 156 2.58 -10.78 7.75
N THR A 157 2.70 -11.20 9.00
CA THR A 157 1.78 -10.89 10.08
C THR A 157 2.51 -10.62 11.39
N TYR A 158 1.84 -9.97 12.34
CA TYR A 158 2.42 -9.56 13.62
C TYR A 158 2.78 -10.70 14.59
N PHE A 159 2.32 -11.91 14.35
CA PHE A 159 2.72 -13.11 15.14
C PHE A 159 3.88 -13.89 14.52
N GLY A 160 4.49 -13.41 13.46
CA GLY A 160 5.63 -13.99 12.80
C GLY A 160 6.58 -12.93 12.28
N PHE A 161 7.11 -13.15 11.11
CA PHE A 161 8.05 -12.25 10.43
C PHE A 161 7.39 -11.55 9.26
N ILE A 162 7.83 -10.31 9.01
CA ILE A 162 7.65 -9.68 7.72
C ILE A 162 8.76 -10.14 6.82
N ARG A 163 8.41 -10.76 5.73
CA ARG A 163 9.32 -11.32 4.72
C ARG A 163 9.35 -10.45 3.47
N LEU A 164 10.52 -10.41 2.86
CA LEU A 164 10.78 -9.73 1.60
C LEU A 164 11.18 -10.74 0.54
N ILE A 165 10.53 -10.69 -0.61
CA ILE A 165 10.88 -11.47 -1.80
C ILE A 165 11.03 -10.56 -3.01
N GLU A 166 11.81 -11.03 -3.99
CA GLU A 166 11.97 -10.34 -5.26
C GLU A 166 11.11 -10.99 -6.35
N LEU A 167 10.41 -10.15 -7.11
CA LEU A 167 9.69 -10.56 -8.30
C LEU A 167 10.39 -10.04 -9.57
N ASP A 168 10.22 -10.76 -10.63
CA ASP A 168 10.57 -10.29 -11.98
C ASP A 168 9.50 -9.28 -12.45
N PRO A 169 9.84 -8.00 -12.68
CA PRO A 169 8.90 -6.98 -13.07
C PRO A 169 8.25 -7.20 -14.44
N ALA A 170 8.83 -8.06 -15.28
CA ALA A 170 8.24 -8.41 -16.56
C ALA A 170 7.18 -9.50 -16.46
N THR A 171 7.29 -10.40 -15.51
CA THR A 171 6.40 -11.56 -15.40
C THR A 171 5.50 -11.55 -14.17
N GLY A 172 5.87 -10.82 -13.11
CA GLY A 172 5.18 -10.83 -11.80
C GLY A 172 5.44 -12.12 -11.01
N LYS A 173 6.35 -12.97 -11.48
CA LYS A 173 6.75 -14.21 -10.80
C LYS A 173 7.89 -13.93 -9.83
N ARG A 174 8.00 -14.74 -8.80
CA ARG A 174 9.18 -14.75 -7.94
C ARG A 174 10.42 -15.07 -8.75
N VAL A 175 11.51 -14.34 -8.52
CA VAL A 175 12.80 -14.59 -9.16
C VAL A 175 13.30 -15.97 -8.74
N GLU A 176 13.76 -16.77 -9.72
CA GLU A 176 14.28 -18.11 -9.47
C GLU A 176 15.47 -18.05 -8.50
N GLY A 177 15.45 -18.93 -7.50
CA GLY A 177 16.47 -18.97 -6.45
C GLY A 177 16.39 -17.84 -5.42
N ASN A 178 15.43 -16.91 -5.54
CA ASN A 178 15.24 -15.89 -4.50
C ASN A 178 14.75 -16.52 -3.19
N VAL A 179 15.51 -16.31 -2.12
CA VAL A 179 15.16 -16.76 -0.77
C VAL A 179 14.49 -15.61 -0.05
N ALA A 180 13.37 -15.87 0.59
CA ALA A 180 12.67 -14.87 1.41
C ALA A 180 13.59 -14.44 2.57
N LYS A 181 13.59 -13.13 2.87
CA LYS A 181 14.34 -12.55 3.96
C LYS A 181 13.41 -11.96 5.00
N ASP A 182 13.68 -12.25 6.25
CA ASP A 182 12.97 -11.64 7.37
C ASP A 182 13.51 -10.23 7.58
N ILE A 183 12.65 -9.21 7.46
CA ILE A 183 13.03 -7.80 7.52
C ILE A 183 12.43 -7.05 8.71
N ALA A 184 11.37 -7.56 9.30
CA ALA A 184 10.73 -7.00 10.49
C ALA A 184 9.94 -8.07 11.26
N ILE A 185 9.52 -7.71 12.47
CA ILE A 185 8.62 -8.49 13.33
C ILE A 185 7.63 -7.55 14.01
N ASP A 186 6.58 -8.12 14.62
CA ASP A 186 5.62 -7.40 15.46
C ASP A 186 4.87 -6.28 14.73
N CYS A 187 4.63 -6.50 13.46
CA CYS A 187 3.78 -5.66 12.62
C CYS A 187 3.18 -6.48 11.47
N GLU A 188 2.21 -5.91 10.79
CA GLU A 188 1.60 -6.48 9.59
C GLU A 188 1.23 -5.38 8.58
N ALA A 189 0.60 -5.74 7.45
CA ALA A 189 0.16 -4.81 6.41
C ALA A 189 1.26 -3.81 6.04
N THR A 190 2.42 -4.36 5.68
CA THR A 190 3.60 -3.54 5.46
C THR A 190 3.67 -2.98 4.05
N ASP A 191 4.14 -1.74 3.95
CA ASP A 191 4.46 -1.09 2.70
C ASP A 191 5.88 -0.53 2.74
N LEU A 192 6.59 -0.64 1.62
CA LEU A 192 7.95 -0.16 1.44
C LEU A 192 7.96 1.06 0.53
N ILE A 193 8.59 2.13 0.96
CA ILE A 193 8.83 3.31 0.14
C ILE A 193 10.31 3.70 0.16
N TYR A 194 10.79 4.21 -0.97
CA TYR A 194 12.14 4.79 -1.05
C TYR A 194 12.05 6.31 -1.16
N ARG A 195 12.78 7.01 -0.30
CA ARG A 195 12.87 8.46 -0.32
C ARG A 195 14.21 8.96 0.23
N ASP A 196 14.84 9.90 -0.47
CA ASP A 196 16.05 10.60 -0.04
C ASP A 196 17.19 9.68 0.42
N GLY A 197 17.38 8.56 -0.29
CA GLY A 197 18.43 7.59 -0.01
C GLY A 197 18.11 6.64 1.15
N TRP A 198 16.85 6.54 1.57
CA TRP A 198 16.39 5.62 2.59
C TRP A 198 15.20 4.80 2.10
N TYR A 199 15.20 3.54 2.47
CA TYR A 199 14.01 2.67 2.43
C TYR A 199 13.29 2.83 3.77
N TYR A 200 12.00 3.09 3.70
CA TYR A 200 11.11 3.13 4.85
C TYR A 200 10.16 1.94 4.76
N LEU A 201 10.06 1.20 5.86
CA LEU A 201 9.04 0.20 6.05
C LEU A 201 7.97 0.80 6.97
N LEU A 202 6.77 0.94 6.46
CA LEU A 202 5.59 1.25 7.24
C LEU A 202 4.90 -0.06 7.56
N GLY A 203 4.42 -0.22 8.77
CA GLY A 203 3.67 -1.40 9.17
C GLY A 203 2.62 -1.02 10.19
N THR A 204 1.62 -1.86 10.37
CA THR A 204 0.61 -1.68 11.40
C THR A 204 0.88 -2.59 12.58
N HIS A 205 0.58 -2.10 13.78
CA HIS A 205 0.84 -2.75 15.04
C HIS A 205 -0.36 -2.57 15.99
N GLY A 206 -0.56 -3.50 16.89
CA GLY A 206 -1.65 -3.46 17.84
C GLY A 206 -2.82 -4.38 17.45
N THR A 207 -3.98 -4.19 18.10
CA THR A 207 -5.16 -5.00 17.86
C THR A 207 -5.99 -4.44 16.73
N CYS A 208 -6.12 -5.21 15.65
CA CYS A 208 -6.98 -4.94 14.51
C CYS A 208 -8.45 -5.26 14.82
N CYS A 209 -9.33 -4.66 14.06
CA CYS A 209 -10.69 -5.17 13.79
C CYS A 209 -11.63 -5.25 15.01
N ASP A 210 -11.35 -4.51 16.07
CA ASP A 210 -12.13 -4.45 17.32
C ASP A 210 -12.92 -3.14 17.46
N GLY A 211 -13.30 -2.53 16.35
CA GLY A 211 -14.07 -1.28 16.32
C GLY A 211 -13.43 -0.18 17.16
N VAL A 212 -14.19 0.39 18.09
CA VAL A 212 -13.69 1.48 18.96
C VAL A 212 -12.62 1.05 19.97
N ASN A 213 -12.43 -0.24 20.16
CA ASN A 213 -11.39 -0.79 21.05
C ASN A 213 -10.11 -1.12 20.30
N SER A 214 -10.08 -0.98 18.98
CA SER A 214 -8.88 -1.21 18.18
C SER A 214 -7.76 -0.29 18.65
N THR A 215 -6.59 -0.86 18.83
CA THR A 215 -5.37 -0.13 19.21
C THR A 215 -4.41 0.02 18.03
N TYR A 216 -4.89 -0.27 16.83
CA TYR A 216 -4.09 -0.25 15.63
C TYR A 216 -3.39 1.10 15.43
N ASN A 217 -2.10 1.05 15.16
CA ASN A 217 -1.29 2.24 14.93
C ASN A 217 -0.21 1.91 13.87
N ILE A 218 0.40 2.94 13.31
CA ILE A 218 1.46 2.76 12.31
C ILE A 218 2.81 2.86 13.00
N VAL A 219 3.67 1.88 12.72
CA VAL A 219 5.09 1.89 13.06
C VAL A 219 5.91 2.11 11.80
N VAL A 220 7.07 2.75 11.95
CA VAL A 220 7.96 3.08 10.82
C VAL A 220 9.38 2.70 11.16
N GLY A 221 9.98 1.84 10.33
CA GLY A 221 11.40 1.56 10.30
C GLY A 221 12.07 2.21 9.09
N ARG A 222 13.41 2.36 9.10
CA ARG A 222 14.15 2.77 7.92
C ARG A 222 15.53 2.15 7.85
N SER A 223 16.00 1.89 6.65
CA SER A 223 17.35 1.39 6.38
C SER A 223 17.94 2.04 5.10
N ARG A 224 19.25 1.92 4.92
CA ARG A 224 19.93 2.23 3.65
C ARG A 224 19.87 1.08 2.66
N ASN A 225 19.52 -0.11 3.10
CA ASN A 225 19.37 -1.30 2.30
C ASN A 225 17.89 -1.76 2.38
N VAL A 226 17.32 -2.16 1.26
CA VAL A 226 15.93 -2.65 1.20
C VAL A 226 15.72 -3.92 2.01
N GLU A 227 16.77 -4.70 2.19
CA GLU A 227 16.75 -5.95 2.95
C GLU A 227 16.99 -5.75 4.47
N GLY A 228 17.07 -4.50 4.97
CA GLY A 228 17.27 -4.17 6.38
C GLY A 228 18.68 -3.75 6.75
#